data_a0e1618341e22290ea4054f8c506f4bb
#
_entry.id   a0e1618341e22290ea4054f8c506f4bb
#
_cell.length_a   1.000
_cell.length_b   1.000
_cell.length_c   1.000
_cell.angle_alpha   90.00
_cell.angle_beta   90.00
_cell.angle_gamma   90.00
#
_symmetry.space_group_name_H-M   'P 1'
#
loop_
_entity.id
_entity.type
_entity.pdbx_description
1 polymer ?
#
loop_
_entity_poly.entity_id
_entity_poly.type
_entity_poly.pdbx_seq_one_letter_code
_entity_poly.pdbx_strand_id
1 'polypeptide(L)'
;MKKLRLKKNALIGIYLVIFGLTGIGACFVSQNMKSSPVIEEEIDYVNNSIIEQEEVPVISQDVKMIKPYTNDKVTIAKYYYDYQADSTTQEKSILYHENTYIQNSGMDFTADEVFDVVAVLDGTVVDVREDELLGKVIEIKHDNDLISSYQSLSETSVKKNDEVKQGQVIGKSGTNSIDKDLGNHLHFELYKSGQVVDPNQYFDKVITSDTQTNEDTNNQNDDASKKTE
;
A
#
# COMPACT_ATOMS: atom_id res chain seq x y z
N MET A 1 -47.82 -11.47 17.04
CA MET A 1 -47.39 -10.05 16.96
C MET A 1 -48.42 -9.26 16.16
N LYS A 2 -49.13 -8.29 16.79
CA LYS A 2 -50.11 -7.44 16.10
C LYS A 2 -49.40 -6.42 15.23
N LYS A 3 -49.61 -6.47 13.91
CA LYS A 3 -49.13 -5.43 12.98
C LYS A 3 -49.92 -4.14 13.18
N LEU A 4 -49.28 -3.10 13.70
CA LEU A 4 -49.85 -1.75 13.77
C LEU A 4 -50.01 -1.22 12.32
N ARG A 5 -51.25 -1.04 11.87
CA ARG A 5 -51.56 -0.35 10.62
C ARG A 5 -51.87 1.12 10.96
N LEU A 6 -50.96 2.02 10.62
CA LEU A 6 -51.23 3.46 10.69
C LEU A 6 -52.35 3.86 9.73
N LYS A 7 -53.30 4.70 10.18
CA LYS A 7 -54.32 5.26 9.27
C LYS A 7 -53.69 6.22 8.28
N LYS A 8 -54.13 6.22 7.02
CA LYS A 8 -53.60 7.05 5.93
C LYS A 8 -53.45 8.55 6.32
N ASN A 9 -54.36 9.07 7.10
CA ASN A 9 -54.32 10.49 7.54
C ASN A 9 -53.17 10.76 8.55
N ALA A 10 -52.79 9.77 9.37
CA ALA A 10 -51.65 9.88 10.27
C ALA A 10 -50.31 9.89 9.50
N LEU A 11 -50.24 9.14 8.41
CA LEU A 11 -49.07 9.11 7.53
C LEU A 11 -48.84 10.46 6.83
N ILE A 12 -49.92 11.10 6.35
CA ILE A 12 -49.87 12.43 5.73
C ILE A 12 -49.40 13.49 6.72
N GLY A 13 -49.88 13.41 7.98
CA GLY A 13 -49.47 14.31 9.06
C GLY A 13 -47.95 14.20 9.35
N ILE A 14 -47.40 13.00 9.37
CA ILE A 14 -45.94 12.77 9.57
C ILE A 14 -45.12 13.35 8.43
N TYR A 15 -45.57 13.20 7.19
CA TYR A 15 -44.88 13.78 6.03
C TYR A 15 -44.86 15.30 6.07
N LEU A 16 -45.96 15.97 6.45
CA LEU A 16 -46.01 17.41 6.56
C LEU A 16 -45.11 17.96 7.67
N VAL A 17 -44.99 17.25 8.79
CA VAL A 17 -44.07 17.64 9.88
C VAL A 17 -42.59 17.51 9.43
N ILE A 18 -42.22 16.44 8.75
CA ILE A 18 -40.86 16.23 8.24
C ILE A 18 -40.53 17.30 7.20
N PHE A 19 -41.45 17.60 6.29
CA PHE A 19 -41.23 18.62 5.26
C PHE A 19 -41.13 20.04 5.84
N GLY A 20 -41.90 20.35 6.87
CA GLY A 20 -41.84 21.61 7.61
C GLY A 20 -40.51 21.80 8.34
N LEU A 21 -40.00 20.75 8.99
CA LEU A 21 -38.73 20.79 9.72
C LEU A 21 -37.52 20.97 8.77
N THR A 22 -37.52 20.33 7.58
CA THR A 22 -36.46 20.53 6.58
C THR A 22 -36.48 21.93 5.98
N GLY A 23 -37.64 22.52 5.75
CA GLY A 23 -37.78 23.90 5.24
C GLY A 23 -37.26 24.95 6.25
N ILE A 24 -37.55 24.78 7.53
CA ILE A 24 -37.06 25.68 8.59
C ILE A 24 -35.55 25.56 8.77
N GLY A 25 -35.00 24.34 8.67
CA GLY A 25 -33.57 24.10 8.75
C GLY A 25 -32.80 24.78 7.60
N ALA A 26 -33.32 24.72 6.38
CA ALA A 26 -32.71 25.37 5.23
C ALA A 26 -32.73 26.92 5.34
N CYS A 27 -33.79 27.50 5.89
CA CYS A 27 -33.90 28.94 6.12
C CYS A 27 -32.93 29.43 7.21
N PHE A 28 -32.73 28.61 8.27
CA PHE A 28 -31.83 28.96 9.37
C PHE A 28 -30.35 28.93 8.95
N VAL A 29 -29.97 27.98 8.09
CA VAL A 29 -28.61 27.89 7.53
C VAL A 29 -28.34 29.08 6.60
N SER A 30 -29.32 29.48 5.78
CA SER A 30 -29.19 30.63 4.86
C SER A 30 -29.04 31.96 5.60
N GLN A 31 -29.65 32.14 6.77
CA GLN A 31 -29.56 33.39 7.53
C GLN A 31 -28.28 33.54 8.36
N ASN A 32 -27.60 32.43 8.66
CA ASN A 32 -26.35 32.47 9.44
C ASN A 32 -25.08 32.56 8.60
N MET A 33 -25.18 32.53 7.26
CA MET A 33 -24.07 32.86 6.38
C MET A 33 -23.98 34.37 6.18
N LYS A 34 -23.70 35.12 7.24
CA LYS A 34 -23.24 36.49 7.10
C LYS A 34 -21.83 36.45 6.54
N SER A 35 -21.66 36.94 5.33
CA SER A 35 -20.37 37.22 4.71
C SER A 35 -19.52 38.05 5.68
N SER A 36 -18.34 37.57 6.00
CA SER A 36 -17.30 38.36 6.64
C SER A 36 -17.00 39.54 5.76
N PRO A 37 -16.83 40.77 6.30
CA PRO A 37 -16.41 41.90 5.50
C PRO A 37 -15.03 41.60 4.92
N VAL A 38 -14.91 41.70 3.60
CA VAL A 38 -13.63 41.78 2.91
C VAL A 38 -12.97 43.06 3.38
N ILE A 39 -11.93 42.94 4.19
CA ILE A 39 -11.03 44.05 4.47
C ILE A 39 -10.21 44.19 3.18
N GLU A 40 -10.51 45.16 2.36
CA GLU A 40 -9.58 45.66 1.35
C GLU A 40 -8.42 46.33 2.10
N GLU A 41 -7.40 45.52 2.43
CA GLU A 41 -6.09 46.07 2.71
C GLU A 41 -5.54 46.56 1.36
N GLU A 42 -5.42 47.86 1.23
CA GLU A 42 -4.58 48.51 0.21
C GLU A 42 -3.19 47.87 0.30
N ILE A 43 -2.88 47.00 -0.65
CA ILE A 43 -1.54 46.46 -0.81
C ILE A 43 -0.71 47.58 -1.40
N ASP A 44 -0.04 48.32 -0.51
CA ASP A 44 1.02 49.27 -0.88
C ASP A 44 2.11 48.43 -1.59
N TYR A 45 2.26 48.66 -2.90
CA TYR A 45 3.31 48.08 -3.70
C TYR A 45 4.66 48.59 -3.23
N VAL A 46 5.20 47.97 -2.16
CA VAL A 46 6.61 48.13 -1.83
C VAL A 46 7.41 47.37 -2.86
N ASN A 47 7.92 48.18 -3.76
CA ASN A 47 8.84 47.80 -4.80
C ASN A 47 9.99 46.96 -4.31
N ASN A 48 10.07 45.73 -4.85
CA ASN A 48 11.27 44.94 -5.09
C ASN A 48 12.37 44.88 -4.04
N SER A 49 12.36 43.77 -3.33
CA SER A 49 13.55 42.93 -3.41
C SER A 49 13.13 41.62 -4.10
N ILE A 50 13.71 41.35 -5.24
CA ILE A 50 13.75 40.03 -5.84
C ILE A 50 14.32 39.13 -4.75
N ILE A 51 13.46 38.45 -4.01
CA ILE A 51 13.87 37.26 -3.29
C ILE A 51 14.13 36.29 -4.45
N GLU A 52 15.38 36.17 -4.87
CA GLU A 52 15.86 34.97 -5.51
C GLU A 52 15.45 33.87 -4.52
N GLN A 53 14.32 33.23 -4.79
CA GLN A 53 14.07 31.92 -4.23
C GLN A 53 15.23 31.09 -4.80
N GLU A 54 16.29 30.92 -4.00
CA GLU A 54 17.16 29.77 -4.21
C GLU A 54 16.21 28.60 -4.31
N GLU A 55 15.99 28.13 -5.54
CA GLU A 55 15.42 26.81 -5.77
C GLU A 55 16.38 25.86 -5.04
N VAL A 56 16.04 25.56 -3.78
CA VAL A 56 16.69 24.47 -3.07
C VAL A 56 16.44 23.26 -3.98
N PRO A 57 17.47 22.72 -4.64
CA PRO A 57 17.26 21.56 -5.48
C PRO A 57 16.63 20.52 -4.57
N VAL A 58 15.38 20.15 -4.82
CA VAL A 58 14.78 18.96 -4.27
C VAL A 58 15.61 17.83 -4.85
N ILE A 59 16.68 17.47 -4.12
CA ILE A 59 17.42 16.25 -4.39
C ILE A 59 16.40 15.16 -4.05
N SER A 60 15.68 14.68 -5.05
CA SER A 60 14.97 13.43 -4.91
C SER A 60 16.07 12.40 -4.68
N GLN A 61 16.29 12.05 -3.43
CA GLN A 61 17.18 10.95 -3.12
C GLN A 61 16.54 9.73 -3.75
N ASP A 62 17.27 9.11 -4.66
CA ASP A 62 16.91 7.83 -5.24
C ASP A 62 16.80 6.80 -4.11
N VAL A 63 15.62 6.67 -3.53
CA VAL A 63 15.38 5.74 -2.43
C VAL A 63 15.23 4.35 -3.01
N LYS A 64 16.16 3.47 -2.66
CA LYS A 64 16.11 2.06 -3.04
C LYS A 64 15.28 1.28 -2.04
N MET A 65 14.38 0.43 -2.51
CA MET A 65 13.64 -0.48 -1.65
C MET A 65 14.59 -1.52 -1.03
N ILE A 66 14.62 -1.62 0.29
CA ILE A 66 15.40 -2.64 1.00
C ILE A 66 14.58 -3.91 1.20
N LYS A 67 15.25 -5.01 1.56
CA LYS A 67 14.57 -6.23 2.01
C LYS A 67 13.87 -6.01 3.36
N PRO A 68 12.80 -6.76 3.68
CA PRO A 68 12.02 -6.57 4.91
C PRO A 68 12.72 -7.11 6.18
N TYR A 69 14.02 -7.31 6.14
CA TYR A 69 14.86 -7.78 7.24
C TYR A 69 16.30 -7.26 7.11
N THR A 70 17.03 -7.27 8.21
CA THR A 70 18.45 -6.86 8.25
C THR A 70 19.39 -7.98 8.64
N ASN A 71 18.86 -9.11 9.12
CA ASN A 71 19.63 -10.27 9.55
C ASN A 71 20.10 -11.08 8.33
N ASP A 72 21.41 -11.24 8.17
CA ASP A 72 22.06 -11.96 7.07
C ASP A 72 21.87 -13.49 7.11
N LYS A 73 21.36 -14.04 8.21
CA LYS A 73 20.96 -15.46 8.33
C LYS A 73 19.58 -15.74 7.72
N VAL A 74 18.80 -14.71 7.38
CA VAL A 74 17.51 -14.87 6.75
C VAL A 74 17.69 -15.30 5.29
N THR A 75 16.97 -16.33 4.89
CA THR A 75 17.00 -16.91 3.54
C THR A 75 15.62 -16.84 2.89
N ILE A 76 15.56 -16.92 1.57
CA ILE A 76 14.31 -17.01 0.83
C ILE A 76 13.88 -18.47 0.84
N ALA A 77 12.70 -18.75 1.42
CA ALA A 77 12.09 -20.07 1.41
C ALA A 77 11.23 -20.31 0.18
N LYS A 78 10.44 -19.30 -0.22
CA LYS A 78 9.59 -19.35 -1.43
C LYS A 78 9.62 -18.02 -2.15
N TYR A 79 9.55 -18.07 -3.48
CA TYR A 79 9.43 -16.91 -4.35
C TYR A 79 7.98 -16.64 -4.71
N TYR A 80 7.73 -15.46 -5.24
CA TYR A 80 6.50 -15.11 -5.92
C TYR A 80 6.23 -16.09 -7.08
N TYR A 81 4.99 -16.53 -7.26
CA TYR A 81 4.63 -17.42 -8.36
C TYR A 81 4.56 -16.65 -9.67
N ASP A 82 5.51 -16.94 -10.55
CA ASP A 82 5.52 -16.42 -11.93
C ASP A 82 5.08 -17.51 -12.91
N TYR A 83 3.99 -17.27 -13.62
CA TYR A 83 3.47 -18.23 -14.64
C TYR A 83 4.40 -18.35 -15.86
N GLN A 84 5.35 -17.43 -16.06
CA GLN A 84 6.33 -17.45 -17.13
C GLN A 84 7.64 -18.13 -16.72
N ALA A 85 7.85 -18.38 -15.45
CA ALA A 85 9.04 -19.07 -14.94
C ALA A 85 9.08 -20.54 -15.37
N ASP A 86 10.26 -21.15 -15.28
CA ASP A 86 10.40 -22.60 -15.51
C ASP A 86 9.61 -23.43 -14.48
N SER A 87 9.28 -24.66 -14.84
CA SER A 87 8.44 -25.54 -13.99
C SER A 87 9.03 -25.79 -12.61
N THR A 88 10.35 -25.83 -12.48
CA THR A 88 11.01 -26.05 -11.19
C THR A 88 10.85 -24.85 -10.27
N THR A 89 10.92 -23.64 -10.81
CA THR A 89 10.70 -22.39 -10.07
C THR A 89 9.23 -22.26 -9.68
N GLN A 90 8.31 -22.58 -10.60
CA GLN A 90 6.87 -22.58 -10.32
C GLN A 90 6.51 -23.57 -9.21
N GLU A 91 7.05 -24.77 -9.24
CA GLU A 91 6.80 -25.81 -8.22
C GLU A 91 7.23 -25.35 -6.82
N LYS A 92 8.37 -24.65 -6.71
CA LYS A 92 8.88 -24.09 -5.45
C LYS A 92 8.09 -22.85 -4.96
N SER A 93 7.26 -22.27 -5.79
CA SER A 93 6.43 -21.11 -5.50
C SER A 93 4.96 -21.49 -5.25
N ILE A 94 4.69 -22.74 -4.93
CA ILE A 94 3.36 -23.25 -4.60
C ILE A 94 3.30 -23.61 -3.12
N LEU A 95 2.21 -23.23 -2.49
CA LEU A 95 1.81 -23.60 -1.14
C LEU A 95 0.83 -24.78 -1.19
N TYR A 96 0.85 -25.63 -0.19
CA TYR A 96 -0.14 -26.69 -0.04
C TYR A 96 -0.89 -26.52 1.28
N HIS A 97 -2.17 -26.19 1.18
CA HIS A 97 -3.04 -25.97 2.32
C HIS A 97 -4.36 -26.71 2.14
N GLU A 98 -4.77 -27.50 3.14
CA GLU A 98 -6.06 -28.20 3.16
C GLU A 98 -6.43 -28.92 1.83
N ASN A 99 -5.51 -29.72 1.30
CA ASN A 99 -5.68 -30.43 0.00
C ASN A 99 -5.78 -29.51 -1.23
N THR A 100 -5.37 -28.26 -1.13
CA THR A 100 -5.37 -27.29 -2.22
C THR A 100 -3.98 -26.76 -2.48
N TYR A 101 -3.60 -26.66 -3.74
CA TYR A 101 -2.39 -25.97 -4.16
C TYR A 101 -2.71 -24.50 -4.42
N ILE A 102 -1.96 -23.62 -3.78
CA ILE A 102 -2.14 -22.15 -3.85
C ILE A 102 -0.84 -21.55 -4.41
N GLN A 103 -0.99 -20.66 -5.38
CA GLN A 103 0.12 -19.88 -5.92
C GLN A 103 0.60 -18.86 -4.86
N ASN A 104 1.91 -18.75 -4.65
CA ASN A 104 2.47 -17.80 -3.72
C ASN A 104 2.36 -16.37 -4.26
N SER A 105 1.59 -15.53 -3.57
CA SER A 105 1.34 -14.13 -3.95
C SER A 105 2.46 -13.16 -3.52
N GLY A 106 3.48 -13.67 -2.82
CA GLY A 106 4.58 -12.88 -2.30
C GLY A 106 5.88 -13.66 -2.23
N MET A 107 6.72 -13.30 -1.28
CA MET A 107 7.96 -14.01 -0.97
C MET A 107 7.96 -14.41 0.50
N ASP A 108 8.45 -15.61 0.77
CA ASP A 108 8.61 -16.12 2.14
C ASP A 108 10.08 -16.09 2.53
N PHE A 109 10.35 -15.46 3.66
CA PHE A 109 11.67 -15.33 4.26
C PHE A 109 11.72 -16.10 5.58
N THR A 110 12.72 -16.93 5.77
CA THR A 110 12.84 -17.81 6.94
C THR A 110 14.22 -17.74 7.56
N ALA A 111 14.28 -18.03 8.86
CA ALA A 111 15.50 -18.28 9.62
C ALA A 111 15.20 -19.26 10.75
N ASP A 112 16.25 -19.89 11.32
CA ASP A 112 16.13 -20.80 12.45
C ASP A 112 15.53 -20.13 13.70
N GLU A 113 15.78 -18.83 13.86
CA GLU A 113 15.29 -18.03 14.98
C GLU A 113 14.33 -16.92 14.50
N VAL A 114 13.50 -16.42 15.40
CA VAL A 114 12.66 -15.24 15.16
C VAL A 114 13.55 -14.04 14.86
N PHE A 115 13.26 -13.31 13.81
CA PHE A 115 14.02 -12.15 13.35
C PHE A 115 13.16 -10.88 13.31
N ASP A 116 13.83 -9.73 13.39
CA ASP A 116 13.20 -8.44 13.28
C ASP A 116 12.77 -8.18 11.83
N VAL A 117 11.52 -7.74 11.69
CA VAL A 117 10.93 -7.32 10.41
C VAL A 117 10.96 -5.80 10.34
N VAL A 118 11.45 -5.27 9.22
CA VAL A 118 11.64 -3.83 9.01
C VAL A 118 10.81 -3.31 7.84
N ALA A 119 10.45 -2.03 7.91
CA ALA A 119 9.78 -1.33 6.81
C ALA A 119 10.71 -1.22 5.60
N VAL A 120 10.24 -1.65 4.43
CA VAL A 120 11.04 -1.67 3.18
C VAL A 120 11.28 -0.29 2.57
N LEU A 121 10.42 0.69 2.89
CA LEU A 121 10.44 2.10 2.48
C LEU A 121 9.83 2.97 3.58
N ASP A 122 10.01 4.27 3.51
CA ASP A 122 9.24 5.25 4.29
C ASP A 122 7.74 5.10 3.95
N GLY A 123 6.86 5.29 4.91
CA GLY A 123 5.42 5.19 4.65
C GLY A 123 4.55 5.39 5.88
N THR A 124 3.25 5.18 5.67
CA THR A 124 2.24 5.26 6.71
C THR A 124 1.58 3.90 6.88
N VAL A 125 1.47 3.42 8.11
CA VAL A 125 0.77 2.16 8.44
C VAL A 125 -0.73 2.34 8.18
N VAL A 126 -1.27 1.61 7.22
CA VAL A 126 -2.69 1.70 6.84
C VAL A 126 -3.55 0.63 7.51
N ASP A 127 -2.94 -0.49 7.91
CA ASP A 127 -3.63 -1.53 8.65
C ASP A 127 -2.70 -2.31 9.57
N VAL A 128 -3.23 -2.73 10.72
CA VAL A 128 -2.62 -3.71 11.64
C VAL A 128 -3.75 -4.58 12.17
N ARG A 129 -3.70 -5.87 11.86
CA ARG A 129 -4.74 -6.83 12.24
C ARG A 129 -4.16 -8.19 12.62
N GLU A 130 -4.96 -9.00 13.27
CA GLU A 130 -4.71 -10.42 13.48
C GLU A 130 -5.69 -11.23 12.63
N ASP A 131 -5.17 -12.14 11.84
CA ASP A 131 -5.90 -12.99 10.92
C ASP A 131 -5.69 -14.46 11.28
N GLU A 132 -6.73 -15.28 11.23
CA GLU A 132 -6.67 -16.69 11.63
C GLU A 132 -5.78 -17.55 10.72
N LEU A 133 -5.67 -17.16 9.43
CA LEU A 133 -4.87 -17.88 8.44
C LEU A 133 -3.47 -17.29 8.27
N LEU A 134 -3.39 -15.93 8.23
CA LEU A 134 -2.17 -15.21 7.89
C LEU A 134 -1.32 -14.82 9.11
N GLY A 135 -1.85 -15.01 10.34
CA GLY A 135 -1.23 -14.51 11.56
C GLY A 135 -1.39 -13.00 11.72
N LYS A 136 -0.47 -12.34 12.42
CA LYS A 136 -0.51 -10.88 12.51
C LYS A 136 0.00 -10.26 11.21
N VAL A 137 -0.69 -9.22 10.77
CA VAL A 137 -0.49 -8.55 9.49
C VAL A 137 -0.30 -7.06 9.72
N ILE A 138 0.68 -6.48 9.04
CA ILE A 138 0.89 -5.02 8.91
C ILE A 138 0.84 -4.66 7.44
N GLU A 139 0.11 -3.61 7.09
CA GLU A 139 0.13 -3.03 5.75
C GLU A 139 0.63 -1.59 5.82
N ILE A 140 1.59 -1.24 4.97
CA ILE A 140 2.19 0.10 4.91
C ILE A 140 2.00 0.66 3.51
N LYS A 141 1.43 1.86 3.44
CA LYS A 141 1.33 2.63 2.21
C LYS A 141 2.57 3.49 2.06
N HIS A 142 3.19 3.40 0.91
CA HIS A 142 4.35 4.18 0.49
C HIS A 142 3.97 5.17 -0.62
N ASP A 143 4.92 5.97 -1.06
CA ASP A 143 4.78 6.76 -2.27
C ASP A 143 4.67 5.88 -3.53
N ASN A 144 4.35 6.50 -4.66
CA ASN A 144 4.27 5.83 -5.97
C ASN A 144 3.28 4.67 -6.03
N ASP A 145 2.14 4.77 -5.32
CA ASP A 145 1.07 3.77 -5.27
C ASP A 145 1.54 2.36 -4.86
N LEU A 146 2.57 2.30 -4.02
CA LEU A 146 3.05 1.05 -3.44
C LEU A 146 2.40 0.80 -2.08
N ILE A 147 2.04 -0.45 -1.84
CA ILE A 147 1.66 -0.96 -0.51
C ILE A 147 2.46 -2.23 -0.25
N SER A 148 3.13 -2.29 0.90
CA SER A 148 3.77 -3.51 1.38
C SER A 148 2.92 -4.16 2.45
N SER A 149 2.78 -5.48 2.38
CA SER A 149 2.08 -6.31 3.36
C SER A 149 3.06 -7.28 4.02
N TYR A 150 3.08 -7.29 5.34
CA TYR A 150 3.93 -8.13 6.18
C TYR A 150 3.03 -9.06 6.98
N GLN A 151 3.10 -10.35 6.72
CA GLN A 151 2.22 -11.36 7.31
C GLN A 151 3.05 -12.40 8.07
N SER A 152 2.40 -13.29 8.79
CA SER A 152 3.03 -14.32 9.63
C SER A 152 3.80 -13.74 10.81
N LEU A 153 3.44 -12.54 11.28
CA LEU A 153 4.14 -11.88 12.37
C LEU A 153 3.73 -12.49 13.74
N SER A 154 4.72 -12.66 14.62
CA SER A 154 4.47 -12.99 16.03
C SER A 154 4.13 -11.76 16.86
N GLU A 155 4.79 -10.63 16.57
CA GLU A 155 4.62 -9.35 17.25
C GLU A 155 4.53 -8.21 16.26
N THR A 156 3.79 -7.15 16.63
CA THR A 156 3.72 -5.87 15.90
C THR A 156 4.17 -4.75 16.82
N SER A 157 5.08 -3.89 16.35
CA SER A 157 5.65 -2.77 17.11
C SER A 157 5.04 -1.43 16.71
N VAL A 158 4.10 -1.42 15.77
CA VAL A 158 3.45 -0.23 15.21
C VAL A 158 1.94 -0.41 15.22
N LYS A 159 1.21 0.68 15.04
CA LYS A 159 -0.25 0.73 14.95
C LYS A 159 -0.69 1.51 13.73
N LYS A 160 -1.96 1.38 13.36
CA LYS A 160 -2.58 2.12 12.27
C LYS A 160 -2.38 3.63 12.42
N ASN A 161 -2.02 4.28 11.31
CA ASN A 161 -1.68 5.69 11.15
C ASN A 161 -0.31 6.12 11.70
N ASP A 162 0.53 5.20 12.18
CA ASP A 162 1.91 5.52 12.48
C ASP A 162 2.69 5.78 11.19
N GLU A 163 3.56 6.79 11.20
CA GLU A 163 4.57 7.00 10.18
C GLU A 163 5.81 6.16 10.50
N VAL A 164 6.33 5.48 9.50
CA VAL A 164 7.52 4.64 9.63
C VAL A 164 8.60 5.06 8.65
N LYS A 165 9.85 4.84 9.05
CA LYS A 165 11.02 5.07 8.21
C LYS A 165 11.55 3.75 7.67
N GLN A 166 12.15 3.79 6.47
CA GLN A 166 12.85 2.65 5.90
C GLN A 166 13.85 2.07 6.91
N GLY A 167 13.85 0.76 7.08
CA GLY A 167 14.71 0.07 8.05
C GLY A 167 14.22 0.11 9.50
N GLN A 168 13.13 0.82 9.80
CA GLN A 168 12.54 0.81 11.14
C GLN A 168 11.93 -0.56 11.42
N VAL A 169 12.21 -1.11 12.61
CA VAL A 169 11.58 -2.36 13.08
C VAL A 169 10.09 -2.13 13.30
N ILE A 170 9.27 -2.93 12.63
CA ILE A 170 7.80 -2.86 12.69
C ILE A 170 7.17 -4.07 13.37
N GLY A 171 7.91 -5.17 13.49
CA GLY A 171 7.45 -6.41 14.10
C GLY A 171 8.51 -7.49 14.10
N LYS A 172 8.07 -8.71 14.38
CA LYS A 172 8.93 -9.92 14.39
C LYS A 172 8.30 -11.02 13.55
N SER A 173 9.13 -11.80 12.89
CA SER A 173 8.71 -13.00 12.18
C SER A 173 8.00 -13.98 13.11
N GLY A 174 7.17 -14.85 12.57
CA GLY A 174 6.40 -15.81 13.34
C GLY A 174 5.89 -16.95 12.48
N THR A 175 4.64 -17.32 12.65
CA THR A 175 4.02 -18.45 11.93
C THR A 175 2.63 -18.04 11.46
N ASN A 176 2.12 -18.77 10.47
CA ASN A 176 0.74 -18.65 10.03
C ASN A 176 0.06 -20.03 9.96
N SER A 177 -1.23 -20.06 9.62
CA SER A 177 -1.97 -21.32 9.47
C SER A 177 -1.99 -21.84 8.04
N ILE A 178 -1.67 -21.00 7.06
CA ILE A 178 -1.73 -21.34 5.63
C ILE A 178 -0.50 -22.14 5.18
N ASP A 179 0.68 -21.86 5.76
CA ASP A 179 1.94 -22.58 5.50
C ASP A 179 2.60 -23.01 6.80
N LYS A 180 1.94 -23.90 7.54
CA LYS A 180 2.40 -24.37 8.85
C LYS A 180 3.76 -25.09 8.80
N ASP A 181 4.04 -25.74 7.69
CA ASP A 181 5.24 -26.56 7.53
C ASP A 181 6.51 -25.71 7.39
N LEU A 182 6.35 -24.43 7.01
CA LEU A 182 7.46 -23.50 6.90
C LEU A 182 8.02 -23.06 8.27
N GLY A 183 7.22 -23.17 9.33
CA GLY A 183 7.62 -22.77 10.68
C GLY A 183 7.76 -21.25 10.81
N ASN A 184 8.87 -20.80 11.45
CA ASN A 184 9.13 -19.36 11.61
C ASN A 184 9.49 -18.71 10.27
N HIS A 185 8.65 -17.77 9.81
CA HIS A 185 8.85 -17.05 8.56
C HIS A 185 8.18 -15.67 8.58
N LEU A 186 8.49 -14.88 7.57
CA LEU A 186 7.77 -13.68 7.14
C LEU A 186 7.23 -13.95 5.74
N HIS A 187 5.93 -13.84 5.54
CA HIS A 187 5.33 -13.71 4.21
C HIS A 187 5.23 -12.23 3.85
N PHE A 188 5.80 -11.86 2.72
CA PHE A 188 5.89 -10.47 2.26
C PHE A 188 5.28 -10.31 0.88
N GLU A 189 4.29 -9.44 0.76
CA GLU A 189 3.66 -9.08 -0.52
C GLU A 189 3.90 -7.61 -0.84
N LEU A 190 4.00 -7.30 -2.11
CA LEU A 190 4.08 -5.95 -2.64
C LEU A 190 2.95 -5.72 -3.63
N TYR A 191 2.26 -4.60 -3.47
CA TYR A 191 1.21 -4.16 -4.38
C TYR A 191 1.63 -2.87 -5.06
N LYS A 192 1.46 -2.79 -6.37
CA LYS A 192 1.63 -1.59 -7.20
C LYS A 192 0.30 -1.25 -7.85
N SER A 193 -0.22 -0.05 -7.59
CA SER A 193 -1.52 0.40 -8.14
C SER A 193 -2.64 -0.62 -7.90
N GLY A 194 -2.66 -1.25 -6.72
CA GLY A 194 -3.66 -2.23 -6.31
C GLY A 194 -3.51 -3.64 -6.88
N GLN A 195 -2.45 -3.91 -7.64
CA GLN A 195 -2.14 -5.25 -8.16
C GLN A 195 -0.92 -5.82 -7.42
N VAL A 196 -0.98 -7.09 -7.06
CA VAL A 196 0.17 -7.79 -6.49
C VAL A 196 1.26 -7.93 -7.55
N VAL A 197 2.51 -7.68 -7.15
CA VAL A 197 3.68 -7.75 -8.02
C VAL A 197 4.79 -8.56 -7.36
N ASP A 198 5.72 -9.10 -8.17
CA ASP A 198 6.88 -9.82 -7.65
C ASP A 198 7.80 -8.87 -6.86
N PRO A 199 7.93 -9.03 -5.53
CA PRO A 199 8.77 -8.15 -4.71
C PRO A 199 10.26 -8.20 -5.11
N ASN A 200 10.73 -9.33 -5.63
CA ASN A 200 12.12 -9.52 -6.02
C ASN A 200 12.56 -8.56 -7.14
N GLN A 201 11.61 -8.06 -7.93
CA GLN A 201 11.89 -7.09 -8.99
C GLN A 201 12.09 -5.66 -8.44
N TYR A 202 11.76 -5.41 -7.18
CA TYR A 202 11.82 -4.08 -6.55
C TYR A 202 12.96 -3.92 -5.56
N PHE A 203 13.44 -5.01 -4.94
CA PHE A 203 14.54 -4.94 -3.99
C PHE A 203 15.81 -4.40 -4.63
N ASP A 204 16.51 -3.52 -3.90
CA ASP A 204 17.74 -2.84 -4.30
C ASP A 204 17.62 -1.94 -5.55
N LYS A 205 16.38 -1.69 -6.02
CA LYS A 205 16.08 -0.78 -7.13
C LYS A 205 15.52 0.54 -6.63
N VAL A 206 15.86 1.60 -7.38
CA VAL A 206 15.29 2.93 -7.16
C VAL A 206 13.82 2.93 -7.54
N ILE A 207 12.98 3.37 -6.62
CA ILE A 207 11.55 3.50 -6.84
C ILE A 207 11.24 4.89 -7.36
N THR A 208 10.96 4.99 -8.65
CA THR A 208 10.53 6.23 -9.32
C THR A 208 9.04 6.17 -9.63
N SER A 209 8.42 7.34 -9.79
CA SER A 209 7.00 7.45 -10.15
C SER A 209 6.65 6.83 -11.52
N ASP A 210 7.66 6.59 -12.37
CA ASP A 210 7.50 6.14 -13.75
C ASP A 210 8.03 4.71 -14.00
N THR A 211 8.10 3.85 -12.99
CA THR A 211 8.51 2.46 -13.22
C THR A 211 7.43 1.70 -13.99
N GLN A 212 7.23 2.05 -15.26
CA GLN A 212 6.72 1.14 -16.25
C GLN A 212 7.86 0.18 -16.58
N THR A 213 7.64 -1.10 -16.40
CA THR A 213 8.54 -2.15 -16.86
C THR A 213 8.76 -2.00 -18.36
N ASN A 214 9.84 -1.34 -18.75
CA ASN A 214 10.35 -1.44 -20.11
C ASN A 214 10.96 -2.84 -20.24
N GLU A 215 10.20 -3.75 -20.81
CA GLU A 215 10.78 -4.91 -21.45
C GLU A 215 11.75 -4.39 -22.52
N ASP A 216 13.04 -4.53 -22.25
CA ASP A 216 14.09 -4.28 -23.24
C ASP A 216 13.93 -5.27 -24.39
N THR A 217 13.13 -4.89 -25.38
CA THR A 217 13.22 -5.47 -26.71
C THR A 217 14.50 -4.93 -27.37
N ASN A 218 15.61 -5.57 -27.04
CA ASN A 218 16.86 -5.35 -27.76
C ASN A 218 16.74 -6.06 -29.12
N ASN A 219 16.10 -5.40 -30.07
CA ASN A 219 16.06 -5.83 -31.47
C ASN A 219 17.24 -5.21 -32.16
N GLN A 220 18.39 -5.89 -32.12
CA GLN A 220 19.51 -5.59 -33.01
C GLN A 220 19.16 -6.02 -34.44
N ASN A 221 18.70 -5.07 -35.23
CA ASN A 221 18.74 -5.15 -36.68
C ASN A 221 20.17 -4.96 -37.15
N ASP A 222 20.88 -6.04 -37.35
CA ASP A 222 22.07 -6.04 -38.22
C ASP A 222 21.62 -6.18 -39.66
N ASP A 223 21.44 -5.03 -40.29
CA ASP A 223 21.40 -4.90 -41.73
C ASP A 223 22.84 -4.95 -42.25
N ALA A 224 23.19 -6.04 -42.84
CA ALA A 224 24.43 -6.15 -43.63
C ALA A 224 24.06 -6.46 -45.07
N SER A 225 23.71 -5.42 -45.78
CA SER A 225 23.86 -5.39 -47.23
C SER A 225 25.31 -5.62 -47.61
N LYS A 226 25.61 -6.64 -48.39
CA LYS A 226 26.74 -6.58 -49.34
C LYS A 226 26.44 -7.29 -50.63
N LYS A 227 26.41 -6.48 -51.63
CA LYS A 227 26.51 -6.68 -53.07
C LYS A 227 27.77 -7.41 -53.50
N THR A 228 27.63 -7.97 -54.73
CA THR A 228 28.68 -8.29 -55.74
C THR A 228 29.22 -9.72 -55.64
N GLU A 229 29.12 -10.51 -56.59
CA GLU A 229 29.22 -10.62 -58.08
C GLU A 229 28.59 -11.92 -58.54
#